data_9f843baac51a4d321555508935e21943
#
_entry.id   9f843baac51a4d321555508935e21943
#
_cell.length_a   1.000
_cell.length_b   1.000
_cell.length_c   1.000
_cell.angle_alpha   90.00
_cell.angle_beta   90.00
_cell.angle_gamma   90.00
#
_symmetry.space_group_name_H-M   'P 1'
#
loop_
_entity.id
_entity.type
_entity.pdbx_description
1 polymer ?
#
loop_
_entity_poly.entity_id
_entity_poly.type
_entity_poly.pdbx_seq_one_letter_code
_entity_poly.pdbx_strand_id
1 'polypeptide(L)'
;MKTTCIRSFLFATALAAAMPFSAALAAGYDDQEALAGLKEVKVAFDVTAGDPKALLGRLNIIDETRQSLISQGVTPHFVLTFRGPATRLVQTDLSKMKPEDREGAAKIAAKLAEMRRAKGIVNLEQCAVAAREQGTRPEDVVPSVKVVGNAWISLMAYQAKGYAYIAP
;
A
#
# COMPACT_ATOMS: atom_id res chain seq x y z
N MET A 1 59.44 59.83 -21.61
CA MET A 1 58.19 59.53 -22.30
C MET A 1 57.85 58.06 -22.01
N LYS A 2 56.90 57.79 -21.11
CA LYS A 2 56.49 56.43 -20.72
C LYS A 2 55.08 56.19 -21.22
N THR A 3 54.94 55.30 -22.16
CA THR A 3 53.64 54.93 -22.77
C THR A 3 53.03 53.78 -21.95
N THR A 4 51.92 54.04 -21.30
CA THR A 4 51.18 53.07 -20.51
C THR A 4 50.14 52.39 -21.41
N CYS A 5 50.31 51.07 -21.59
CA CYS A 5 49.39 50.21 -22.34
C CYS A 5 48.28 49.74 -21.44
N ILE A 6 47.04 50.17 -21.68
CA ILE A 6 45.85 49.73 -20.96
C ILE A 6 45.32 48.47 -21.65
N ARG A 7 45.38 47.34 -20.94
CA ARG A 7 44.75 46.06 -21.35
C ARG A 7 43.31 46.06 -20.88
N SER A 8 42.35 46.19 -21.82
CA SER A 8 40.93 45.97 -21.56
C SER A 8 40.64 44.47 -21.42
N PHE A 9 40.21 44.05 -20.23
CA PHE A 9 39.65 42.75 -19.97
C PHE A 9 38.15 42.77 -20.32
N LEU A 10 37.77 42.05 -21.38
CA LEU A 10 36.39 41.73 -21.71
C LEU A 10 35.94 40.59 -20.83
N PHE A 11 35.08 40.87 -19.84
CA PHE A 11 34.34 39.83 -19.11
C PHE A 11 33.18 39.33 -20.00
N ALA A 12 33.29 38.12 -20.50
CA ALA A 12 32.19 37.44 -21.16
C ALA A 12 31.33 36.80 -20.05
N THR A 13 30.19 37.43 -19.73
CA THR A 13 29.17 36.83 -18.86
C THR A 13 28.41 35.75 -19.64
N ALA A 14 28.71 34.45 -19.35
CA ALA A 14 27.92 33.36 -19.84
C ALA A 14 26.60 33.28 -19.08
N LEU A 15 25.52 33.67 -19.75
CA LEU A 15 24.14 33.53 -19.26
C LEU A 15 23.76 32.05 -19.42
N ALA A 16 23.86 31.27 -18.35
CA ALA A 16 23.36 29.92 -18.28
C ALA A 16 21.82 29.96 -18.31
N ALA A 17 21.23 29.67 -19.46
CA ALA A 17 19.80 29.47 -19.59
C ALA A 17 19.43 28.18 -18.83
N ALA A 18 18.85 28.34 -17.62
CA ALA A 18 18.20 27.25 -16.92
C ALA A 18 16.97 26.83 -17.74
N MET A 19 17.10 25.75 -18.50
CA MET A 19 15.95 25.11 -19.12
C MET A 19 15.06 24.56 -17.99
N PRO A 20 13.76 24.89 -17.93
CA PRO A 20 12.87 24.22 -17.02
C PRO A 20 12.86 22.74 -17.42
N PHE A 21 13.25 21.87 -16.50
CA PHE A 21 13.06 20.44 -16.61
C PHE A 21 11.55 20.20 -16.53
N SER A 22 10.87 20.32 -17.68
CA SER A 22 9.50 19.83 -17.80
C SER A 22 9.59 18.32 -17.60
N ALA A 23 9.33 17.85 -16.38
CA ALA A 23 9.00 16.46 -16.16
C ALA A 23 7.80 16.20 -17.09
N ALA A 24 8.04 15.55 -18.22
CA ALA A 24 6.98 14.96 -19.00
C ALA A 24 6.31 13.95 -18.06
N LEU A 25 5.21 14.37 -17.44
CA LEU A 25 4.25 13.44 -16.87
C LEU A 25 3.91 12.53 -18.05
N ALA A 26 4.42 11.29 -18.01
CA ALA A 26 3.95 10.26 -18.91
C ALA A 26 2.43 10.35 -18.83
N ALA A 27 1.77 10.47 -20.00
CA ALA A 27 0.31 10.48 -20.08
C ALA A 27 -0.17 9.13 -19.55
N GLY A 28 -0.22 9.02 -18.22
CA GLY A 28 -0.72 7.87 -17.50
C GLY A 28 -2.23 7.98 -17.43
N TYR A 29 -2.89 6.87 -17.44
CA TYR A 29 -4.28 6.80 -17.09
C TYR A 29 -4.47 7.42 -15.71
N ASP A 30 -5.51 8.24 -15.52
CA ASP A 30 -5.86 8.83 -14.23
C ASP A 30 -7.33 8.53 -13.90
N ASP A 31 -7.71 8.78 -12.67
CA ASP A 31 -9.06 8.55 -12.17
C ASP A 31 -9.75 9.87 -11.80
N GLN A 32 -9.30 11.00 -12.33
CA GLN A 32 -9.73 12.34 -11.92
C GLN A 32 -11.24 12.53 -12.05
N GLU A 33 -11.86 11.99 -13.12
CA GLU A 33 -13.31 12.07 -13.32
C GLU A 33 -14.06 11.31 -12.21
N ALA A 34 -13.61 10.08 -11.89
CA ALA A 34 -14.21 9.27 -10.82
C ALA A 34 -13.99 9.86 -9.42
N LEU A 35 -12.87 10.56 -9.23
CA LEU A 35 -12.50 11.17 -7.96
C LEU A 35 -13.03 12.60 -7.79
N ALA A 36 -13.72 13.15 -8.79
CA ALA A 36 -14.16 14.55 -8.78
C ALA A 36 -15.01 14.86 -7.52
N GLY A 37 -14.56 15.87 -6.76
CA GLY A 37 -15.23 16.30 -5.52
C GLY A 37 -14.93 15.46 -4.28
N LEU A 38 -14.23 14.32 -4.39
CA LEU A 38 -13.86 13.50 -3.25
C LEU A 38 -12.62 14.06 -2.54
N LYS A 39 -12.65 14.07 -1.20
CA LYS A 39 -11.52 14.42 -0.33
C LYS A 39 -10.92 13.19 0.32
N GLU A 40 -11.72 12.17 0.54
CA GLU A 40 -11.34 10.91 1.16
C GLU A 40 -12.09 9.74 0.53
N VAL A 41 -11.49 8.56 0.61
CA VAL A 41 -12.09 7.28 0.19
C VAL A 41 -11.88 6.27 1.30
N LYS A 42 -12.96 5.57 1.69
CA LYS A 42 -12.97 4.53 2.73
C LYS A 42 -13.24 3.18 2.10
N VAL A 43 -12.34 2.23 2.29
CA VAL A 43 -12.49 0.87 1.71
C VAL A 43 -12.18 -0.20 2.75
N ALA A 44 -13.07 -1.18 2.84
CA ALA A 44 -12.87 -2.43 3.56
C ALA A 44 -12.60 -3.55 2.54
N PHE A 45 -11.37 -4.02 2.50
CA PHE A 45 -10.93 -5.12 1.64
C PHE A 45 -11.18 -6.46 2.32
N ASP A 46 -11.85 -7.36 1.61
CA ASP A 46 -12.10 -8.74 2.04
C ASP A 46 -11.09 -9.68 1.39
N VAL A 47 -10.00 -9.98 2.09
CA VAL A 47 -8.82 -10.67 1.56
C VAL A 47 -8.89 -12.16 1.88
N THR A 48 -9.05 -12.99 0.85
CA THR A 48 -9.24 -14.45 1.00
C THR A 48 -8.24 -15.31 0.25
N ALA A 49 -7.34 -14.72 -0.54
CA ALA A 49 -6.39 -15.45 -1.37
C ALA A 49 -5.48 -16.37 -0.54
N GLY A 50 -5.51 -17.67 -0.84
CA GLY A 50 -4.75 -18.71 -0.13
C GLY A 50 -3.47 -19.17 -0.83
N ASP A 51 -3.14 -18.61 -1.98
CA ASP A 51 -1.86 -18.76 -2.67
C ASP A 51 -0.94 -17.59 -2.33
N PRO A 52 0.33 -17.84 -1.93
CA PRO A 52 1.23 -16.78 -1.50
C PRO A 52 1.52 -15.74 -2.57
N LYS A 53 1.68 -16.16 -3.84
CA LYS A 53 1.96 -15.24 -4.97
C LYS A 53 0.73 -14.38 -5.26
N ALA A 54 -0.46 -14.98 -5.26
CA ALA A 54 -1.71 -14.26 -5.46
C ALA A 54 -1.94 -13.24 -4.34
N LEU A 55 -1.77 -13.65 -3.06
CA LEU A 55 -1.94 -12.75 -1.93
C LEU A 55 -0.95 -11.58 -1.97
N LEU A 56 0.33 -11.84 -2.21
CA LEU A 56 1.33 -10.77 -2.33
C LEU A 56 1.00 -9.82 -3.48
N GLY A 57 0.56 -10.36 -4.62
CA GLY A 57 0.11 -9.55 -5.76
C GLY A 57 -1.07 -8.64 -5.39
N ARG A 58 -2.07 -9.15 -4.67
CA ARG A 58 -3.21 -8.35 -4.19
C ARG A 58 -2.77 -7.24 -3.23
N LEU A 59 -1.87 -7.54 -2.29
CA LEU A 59 -1.33 -6.53 -1.36
C LEU A 59 -0.58 -5.42 -2.10
N ASN A 60 0.18 -5.75 -3.14
CA ASN A 60 0.88 -4.76 -3.96
C ASN A 60 -0.12 -3.85 -4.70
N ILE A 61 -1.17 -4.41 -5.32
CA ILE A 61 -2.21 -3.63 -6.02
C ILE A 61 -2.95 -2.72 -5.04
N ILE A 62 -3.31 -3.21 -3.84
CA ILE A 62 -3.96 -2.40 -2.81
C ILE A 62 -3.05 -1.23 -2.38
N ASP A 63 -1.75 -1.48 -2.21
CA ASP A 63 -0.80 -0.43 -1.83
C ASP A 63 -0.56 0.58 -2.96
N GLU A 64 -0.47 0.12 -4.21
CA GLU A 64 -0.42 0.98 -5.40
C GLU A 64 -1.66 1.87 -5.51
N THR A 65 -2.87 1.29 -5.33
CA THR A 65 -4.13 2.04 -5.29
C THR A 65 -4.12 3.12 -4.21
N ARG A 66 -3.61 2.78 -3.01
CA ARG A 66 -3.44 3.74 -1.91
C ARG A 66 -2.52 4.90 -2.30
N GLN A 67 -1.39 4.60 -2.93
CA GLN A 67 -0.41 5.60 -3.37
C GLN A 67 -0.99 6.48 -4.49
N SER A 68 -1.72 5.88 -5.44
CA SER A 68 -2.39 6.58 -6.52
C SER A 68 -3.44 7.58 -6.00
N LEU A 69 -4.26 7.19 -5.03
CA LEU A 69 -5.20 8.12 -4.38
C LEU A 69 -4.49 9.30 -3.74
N ILE A 70 -3.41 9.06 -3.00
CA ILE A 70 -2.63 10.11 -2.35
C ILE A 70 -2.02 11.07 -3.38
N SER A 71 -1.47 10.56 -4.49
CA SER A 71 -0.89 11.38 -5.55
C SER A 71 -1.92 12.25 -6.26
N GLN A 72 -3.19 11.81 -6.30
CA GLN A 72 -4.33 12.54 -6.85
C GLN A 72 -5.03 13.43 -5.80
N GLY A 73 -4.45 13.61 -4.60
CA GLY A 73 -4.94 14.52 -3.56
C GLY A 73 -6.09 13.96 -2.72
N VAL A 74 -6.40 12.66 -2.84
CA VAL A 74 -7.47 11.98 -2.08
C VAL A 74 -6.88 11.19 -0.92
N THR A 75 -7.43 11.32 0.28
CA THR A 75 -6.97 10.60 1.46
C THR A 75 -7.61 9.21 1.54
N PRO A 76 -6.85 8.11 1.41
CA PRO A 76 -7.38 6.77 1.60
C PRO A 76 -7.55 6.42 3.09
N HIS A 77 -8.58 5.61 3.39
CA HIS A 77 -8.81 4.97 4.68
C HIS A 77 -9.09 3.49 4.42
N PHE A 78 -8.04 2.68 4.41
CA PHE A 78 -8.11 1.27 4.04
C PHE A 78 -8.09 0.37 5.26
N VAL A 79 -8.99 -0.60 5.30
CA VAL A 79 -8.99 -1.73 6.22
C VAL A 79 -8.85 -3.00 5.38
N LEU A 80 -7.92 -3.87 5.76
CA LEU A 80 -7.75 -5.17 5.13
C LEU A 80 -8.13 -6.26 6.14
N THR A 81 -9.06 -7.13 5.77
CA THR A 81 -9.56 -8.20 6.63
C THR A 81 -9.22 -9.55 6.02
N PHE A 82 -8.27 -10.26 6.64
CA PHE A 82 -7.81 -11.58 6.21
C PHE A 82 -8.73 -12.66 6.77
N ARG A 83 -9.33 -13.46 5.90
CA ARG A 83 -10.17 -14.60 6.26
C ARG A 83 -10.04 -15.77 5.28
N GLY A 84 -10.71 -16.89 5.57
CA GLY A 84 -10.60 -18.09 4.76
C GLY A 84 -9.13 -18.52 4.60
N PRO A 85 -8.72 -19.01 3.42
CA PRO A 85 -7.36 -19.52 3.20
C PRO A 85 -6.23 -18.51 3.43
N ALA A 86 -6.49 -17.19 3.33
CA ALA A 86 -5.48 -16.16 3.58
C ALA A 86 -4.94 -16.19 5.01
N THR A 87 -5.73 -16.66 5.99
CA THR A 87 -5.30 -16.76 7.40
C THR A 87 -4.08 -17.62 7.60
N ARG A 88 -3.86 -18.63 6.74
CA ARG A 88 -2.66 -19.49 6.81
C ARG A 88 -1.37 -18.76 6.44
N LEU A 89 -1.46 -17.69 5.64
CA LEU A 89 -0.31 -16.96 5.09
C LEU A 89 0.11 -15.76 5.94
N VAL A 90 -0.67 -15.43 6.98
CA VAL A 90 -0.39 -14.30 7.88
C VAL A 90 0.02 -14.78 9.28
N GLN A 91 0.70 -15.93 9.36
CA GLN A 91 1.17 -16.55 10.59
C GLN A 91 2.67 -16.32 10.81
N THR A 92 3.09 -16.29 12.07
CA THR A 92 4.51 -16.17 12.45
C THR A 92 5.25 -17.50 12.35
N ASP A 93 4.58 -18.62 12.63
CA ASP A 93 5.20 -19.96 12.61
C ASP A 93 5.18 -20.57 11.21
N LEU A 94 6.21 -20.24 10.43
CA LEU A 94 6.39 -20.78 9.08
C LEU A 94 6.63 -22.30 9.05
N SER A 95 7.02 -22.92 10.18
CA SER A 95 7.28 -24.37 10.22
C SER A 95 6.00 -25.19 9.98
N LYS A 96 4.85 -24.65 10.34
CA LYS A 96 3.52 -25.26 10.13
C LYS A 96 2.97 -25.09 8.72
N MET A 97 3.64 -24.29 7.88
CA MET A 97 3.27 -24.12 6.48
C MET A 97 3.95 -25.16 5.59
N LYS A 98 3.36 -25.40 4.43
CA LYS A 98 4.03 -26.17 3.39
C LYS A 98 5.36 -25.52 3.02
N PRO A 99 6.43 -26.30 2.78
CA PRO A 99 7.75 -25.75 2.46
C PRO A 99 7.72 -24.72 1.31
N GLU A 100 6.94 -25.00 0.27
CA GLU A 100 6.77 -24.14 -0.91
C GLU A 100 6.11 -22.78 -0.62
N ASP A 101 5.32 -22.68 0.45
CA ASP A 101 4.60 -21.45 0.82
C ASP A 101 5.42 -20.52 1.74
N ARG A 102 6.46 -21.04 2.40
CA ARG A 102 7.19 -20.33 3.47
C ARG A 102 7.86 -19.06 3.01
N GLU A 103 8.52 -19.07 1.86
CA GLU A 103 9.17 -17.89 1.31
C GLU A 103 8.14 -16.80 0.98
N GLY A 104 7.02 -17.18 0.35
CA GLY A 104 5.94 -16.26 0.03
C GLY A 104 5.30 -15.68 1.28
N ALA A 105 5.06 -16.49 2.32
CA ALA A 105 4.52 -16.02 3.60
C ALA A 105 5.46 -15.03 4.31
N ALA A 106 6.78 -15.26 4.26
CA ALA A 106 7.77 -14.31 4.79
C ALA A 106 7.70 -12.96 4.06
N LYS A 107 7.57 -12.96 2.73
CA LYS A 107 7.39 -11.74 1.93
C LYS A 107 6.08 -11.02 2.26
N ILE A 108 4.99 -11.77 2.46
CA ILE A 108 3.70 -11.23 2.89
C ILE A 108 3.83 -10.57 4.26
N ALA A 109 4.45 -11.22 5.25
CA ALA A 109 4.67 -10.65 6.57
C ALA A 109 5.45 -9.33 6.52
N ALA A 110 6.51 -9.26 5.71
CA ALA A 110 7.29 -8.04 5.48
C ALA A 110 6.43 -6.93 4.85
N LYS A 111 5.64 -7.24 3.82
CA LYS A 111 4.73 -6.29 3.17
C LYS A 111 3.66 -5.77 4.13
N LEU A 112 3.07 -6.63 4.96
CA LEU A 112 2.09 -6.22 5.97
C LEU A 112 2.72 -5.31 7.04
N ALA A 113 3.96 -5.56 7.44
CA ALA A 113 4.69 -4.69 8.37
C ALA A 113 4.97 -3.31 7.77
N GLU A 114 5.27 -3.22 6.48
CA GLU A 114 5.39 -1.97 5.74
C GLU A 114 4.04 -1.24 5.67
N MET A 115 3.00 -1.91 5.19
CA MET A 115 1.67 -1.34 5.04
C MET A 115 1.09 -0.83 6.37
N ARG A 116 1.31 -1.54 7.48
CA ARG A 116 0.80 -1.12 8.81
C ARG A 116 1.27 0.27 9.22
N ARG A 117 2.44 0.71 8.73
CA ARG A 117 3.01 2.04 8.99
C ARG A 117 2.65 3.08 7.92
N ALA A 118 2.06 2.64 6.82
CA ALA A 118 1.76 3.51 5.69
C ALA A 118 0.55 4.41 5.97
N LYS A 119 0.64 5.68 5.56
CA LYS A 119 -0.49 6.62 5.64
C LYS A 119 -1.68 6.05 4.87
N GLY A 120 -2.85 6.08 5.48
CA GLY A 120 -4.08 5.60 4.84
C GLY A 120 -4.44 4.14 5.14
N ILE A 121 -3.57 3.37 5.80
CA ILE A 121 -3.92 2.06 6.34
C ILE A 121 -4.46 2.25 7.77
N VAL A 122 -5.75 1.99 7.95
CA VAL A 122 -6.45 2.12 9.24
C VAL A 122 -6.23 0.87 10.09
N ASN A 123 -6.55 -0.30 9.54
CA ASN A 123 -6.38 -1.59 10.21
C ASN A 123 -5.99 -2.70 9.23
N LEU A 124 -5.18 -3.64 9.73
CA LEU A 124 -4.99 -4.97 9.17
C LEU A 124 -5.56 -5.96 10.19
N GLU A 125 -6.54 -6.77 9.79
CA GLU A 125 -7.33 -7.61 10.68
C GLU A 125 -7.34 -9.07 10.22
N GLN A 126 -7.23 -10.02 11.16
CA GLN A 126 -7.43 -11.45 10.89
C GLN A 126 -8.65 -11.97 11.64
N CYS A 127 -9.48 -12.75 10.93
CA CYS A 127 -10.65 -13.43 11.46
C CYS A 127 -10.28 -14.62 12.35
N ALA A 128 -10.64 -14.59 13.65
CA ALA A 128 -10.42 -15.72 14.55
C ALA A 128 -11.26 -16.94 14.18
N VAL A 129 -12.50 -16.75 13.69
CA VAL A 129 -13.33 -17.86 13.19
C VAL A 129 -12.64 -18.57 12.04
N ALA A 130 -12.20 -17.82 11.02
CA ALA A 130 -11.53 -18.40 9.85
C ALA A 130 -10.16 -19.02 10.23
N ALA A 131 -9.43 -18.46 11.19
CA ALA A 131 -8.19 -19.06 11.69
C ALA A 131 -8.46 -20.48 12.23
N ARG A 132 -9.48 -20.67 13.07
CA ARG A 132 -9.86 -21.99 13.58
C ARG A 132 -10.27 -22.95 12.47
N GLU A 133 -11.06 -22.51 11.49
CA GLU A 133 -11.47 -23.32 10.34
C GLU A 133 -10.29 -23.76 9.47
N GLN A 134 -9.27 -22.92 9.36
CA GLN A 134 -8.05 -23.21 8.60
C GLN A 134 -6.97 -23.92 9.43
N GLY A 135 -7.26 -24.30 10.68
CA GLY A 135 -6.32 -24.99 11.58
C GLY A 135 -5.14 -24.12 12.02
N THR A 136 -5.28 -22.78 11.97
CA THR A 136 -4.28 -21.84 12.50
C THR A 136 -4.72 -21.28 13.85
N ARG A 137 -3.75 -20.79 14.62
CA ARG A 137 -4.05 -20.21 15.92
C ARG A 137 -4.07 -18.68 15.82
N PRO A 138 -5.10 -18.01 16.35
CA PRO A 138 -5.18 -16.55 16.33
C PRO A 138 -3.95 -15.86 16.96
N GLU A 139 -3.35 -16.45 17.99
CA GLU A 139 -2.17 -15.94 18.68
C GLU A 139 -0.87 -16.03 17.89
N ASP A 140 -0.84 -16.85 16.84
CA ASP A 140 0.34 -17.00 15.95
C ASP A 140 0.32 -15.98 14.78
N VAL A 141 -0.62 -15.06 14.74
CA VAL A 141 -0.70 -14.05 13.68
C VAL A 141 0.50 -13.10 13.70
N VAL A 142 0.94 -12.64 12.53
CA VAL A 142 2.03 -11.66 12.44
C VAL A 142 1.71 -10.37 13.20
N PRO A 143 2.67 -9.72 13.90
CA PRO A 143 2.41 -8.60 14.81
C PRO A 143 1.77 -7.37 14.16
N SER A 144 1.90 -7.22 12.84
CA SER A 144 1.29 -6.11 12.08
C SER A 144 -0.23 -6.24 11.92
N VAL A 145 -0.79 -7.44 12.18
CA VAL A 145 -2.21 -7.77 11.97
C VAL A 145 -2.90 -7.98 13.32
N LYS A 146 -4.03 -7.30 13.53
CA LYS A 146 -4.87 -7.45 14.72
C LYS A 146 -5.85 -8.61 14.55
N VAL A 147 -6.00 -9.45 15.55
CA VAL A 147 -7.05 -10.47 15.56
C VAL A 147 -8.40 -9.86 15.90
N VAL A 148 -9.42 -10.16 15.10
CA VAL A 148 -10.84 -9.84 15.35
C VAL A 148 -11.66 -11.11 15.48
N GLY A 149 -12.72 -11.10 16.26
CA GLY A 149 -13.53 -12.30 16.52
C GLY A 149 -14.14 -12.89 15.24
N ASN A 150 -14.78 -12.05 14.43
CA ASN A 150 -15.40 -12.45 13.17
C ASN A 150 -15.24 -11.36 12.12
N ALA A 151 -14.59 -11.67 11.02
CA ALA A 151 -14.37 -10.77 9.89
C ALA A 151 -15.66 -10.25 9.26
N TRP A 152 -16.71 -11.05 9.20
CA TRP A 152 -17.98 -10.60 8.66
C TRP A 152 -18.61 -9.48 9.51
N ILE A 153 -18.50 -9.57 10.84
CA ILE A 153 -18.95 -8.49 11.73
C ILE A 153 -18.11 -7.24 11.48
N SER A 154 -16.79 -7.39 11.35
CA SER A 154 -15.89 -6.28 11.06
C SER A 154 -16.27 -5.61 9.72
N LEU A 155 -16.41 -6.38 8.65
CA LEU A 155 -16.78 -5.89 7.32
C LEU A 155 -18.15 -5.20 7.30
N MET A 156 -19.19 -5.78 7.95
CA MET A 156 -20.51 -5.14 8.08
C MET A 156 -20.41 -3.82 8.84
N ALA A 157 -19.65 -3.78 9.94
CA ALA A 157 -19.48 -2.58 10.74
C ALA A 157 -18.76 -1.46 10.00
N TYR A 158 -17.74 -1.79 9.17
CA TYR A 158 -17.08 -0.79 8.31
C TYR A 158 -18.01 -0.28 7.22
N GLN A 159 -18.78 -1.15 6.56
CA GLN A 159 -19.78 -0.71 5.57
C GLN A 159 -20.82 0.23 6.18
N ALA A 160 -21.31 -0.07 7.38
CA ALA A 160 -22.23 0.81 8.12
C ALA A 160 -21.61 2.18 8.48
N LYS A 161 -20.26 2.28 8.51
CA LYS A 161 -19.50 3.52 8.69
C LYS A 161 -19.11 4.21 7.37
N GLY A 162 -19.70 3.79 6.25
CA GLY A 162 -19.47 4.38 4.93
C GLY A 162 -18.24 3.87 4.20
N TYR A 163 -17.69 2.70 4.56
CA TYR A 163 -16.64 2.05 3.78
C TYR A 163 -17.24 1.29 2.59
N ALA A 164 -16.68 1.51 1.41
CA ALA A 164 -16.95 0.64 0.27
C ALA A 164 -16.37 -0.76 0.54
N TYR A 165 -17.01 -1.80 0.00
CA TYR A 165 -16.53 -3.18 0.10
C TYR A 165 -15.87 -3.60 -1.20
N ILE A 166 -14.65 -4.14 -1.12
CA ILE A 166 -13.92 -4.72 -2.26
C ILE A 166 -13.35 -6.08 -1.86
N ALA A 167 -13.62 -7.11 -2.68
CA ALA A 167 -13.02 -8.44 -2.58
C ALA A 167 -12.00 -8.61 -3.71
N PRO A 168 -10.70 -8.39 -3.47
CA PRO A 168 -9.64 -8.42 -4.48
C PRO A 168 -9.19 -9.83 -4.86
#